data_3ac9ba0075e13d701c63ac4e39efba7b
#
_entry.id   3ac9ba0075e13d701c63ac4e39efba7b
#
_cell.length_a   1.000
_cell.length_b   1.000
_cell.length_c   1.000
_cell.angle_alpha   90.00
_cell.angle_beta   90.00
_cell.angle_gamma   90.00
#
_symmetry.space_group_name_H-M   'P 1'
#
loop_
_entity.id
_entity.type
_entity.pdbx_description
1 polymer ?
#
loop_
_entity_poly.entity_id
_entity_poly.type
_entity_poly.pdbx_seq_one_letter_code
_entity_poly.pdbx_strand_id
1 'polypeptide(L)'
;MIGRHQTPRLLSCLLLALSSALSAEITLPGVLGSNMVLQRDQPVPVWGWGHPGETVTVSFGDQALETTVKDDRTWEATLQPMPANTVGRTLTVRGSNKISLTDILVGEVWICSGQSNMEWRIRQSMNATEEAAAANYPLIRLFDVPGRHVSPVPKRETPGGKWQACTPETVSDFSAVGYHFGRRLHQDLKVPVGLVGSNWGGTKIEPWTTLEGFKSVSELSAFSERVDAYTSETKVGGGDPSAIYHAMVHPLTPFALRGAIWYQGESNGAEGRSYYHKKHALVNGWRRAFRNDELAFYWVQLANFQKPNPKPSGGDGWAKVREAQTQALDLPHTGMAVITDIGAANDIHPRNKQDVGKRLAQWALHQTYGKKDLVPSGPLYRDQKIEGNAIRLSFDHVGSGLMVGRKEGLTPTQEVKGGQLKHFAIADREMNWHWAQATIDGNTVLVRANEVPNPVAVRYAYAMNPAGANLYNREGLPASPFRTDTWRGPTEQLKWIPLTKGSPPSSIPGSGTEVSFTNKRPETVHLSWMAYGGGSKRYASLAPGATHTQTTFSKAYWLVTDSKGAPLGYFKTTEKIGIAVIPER
;
A
#
# COMPACT_ATOMS: atom_id res chain seq x y z
N MET A 1 26.01 -73.88 -68.97
CA MET A 1 26.98 -73.14 -68.21
C MET A 1 26.24 -72.41 -67.12
N ILE A 2 26.63 -72.62 -65.87
CA ILE A 2 25.89 -72.49 -64.66
C ILE A 2 26.00 -71.08 -64.18
N GLY A 3 24.87 -70.36 -64.00
CA GLY A 3 24.78 -69.02 -63.35
C GLY A 3 24.30 -69.16 -61.94
N ARG A 4 25.14 -68.74 -60.96
CA ARG A 4 24.81 -68.73 -59.53
C ARG A 4 24.03 -67.49 -59.17
N HIS A 5 22.83 -67.68 -58.65
CA HIS A 5 22.07 -66.61 -57.91
C HIS A 5 22.62 -66.43 -56.52
N GLN A 6 23.05 -65.22 -56.19
CA GLN A 6 23.30 -64.79 -54.84
C GLN A 6 22.12 -63.96 -54.35
N THR A 7 21.47 -64.39 -53.25
CA THR A 7 20.45 -63.65 -52.50
C THR A 7 21.12 -62.72 -51.47
N PRO A 8 20.75 -61.41 -51.37
CA PRO A 8 21.26 -60.57 -50.33
C PRO A 8 20.45 -60.80 -49.03
N ARG A 9 21.16 -61.08 -47.96
CA ARG A 9 20.62 -61.07 -46.59
C ARG A 9 20.37 -59.64 -46.13
N LEU A 10 19.10 -59.25 -45.92
CA LEU A 10 18.70 -58.03 -45.20
C LEU A 10 19.05 -58.15 -43.71
N LEU A 11 20.02 -57.37 -43.28
CA LEU A 11 20.36 -57.18 -41.88
C LEU A 11 19.44 -56.08 -41.30
N SER A 12 18.36 -56.44 -40.61
CA SER A 12 17.49 -55.49 -39.89
C SER A 12 18.23 -54.98 -38.62
N CYS A 13 18.83 -53.80 -38.70
CA CYS A 13 19.29 -53.08 -37.53
C CYS A 13 18.08 -52.47 -36.82
N LEU A 14 17.67 -53.05 -35.68
CA LEU A 14 16.70 -52.52 -34.76
C LEU A 14 17.39 -51.38 -33.98
N LEU A 15 17.23 -50.11 -34.42
CA LEU A 15 17.61 -48.93 -33.64
C LEU A 15 16.59 -48.77 -32.52
N LEU A 16 16.97 -49.22 -31.31
CA LEU A 16 16.32 -48.75 -30.09
C LEU A 16 16.65 -47.25 -29.92
N ALA A 17 15.73 -46.38 -30.29
CA ALA A 17 15.74 -44.99 -29.90
C ALA A 17 15.45 -44.93 -28.41
N LEU A 18 16.49 -44.90 -27.56
CA LEU A 18 16.35 -44.37 -26.19
C LEU A 18 16.01 -42.88 -26.30
N SER A 19 14.73 -42.56 -26.31
CA SER A 19 14.28 -41.22 -25.97
C SER A 19 14.60 -41.01 -24.46
N SER A 20 15.78 -40.47 -24.20
CA SER A 20 16.04 -39.81 -22.94
C SER A 20 15.04 -38.65 -22.83
N ALA A 21 13.88 -38.91 -22.25
CA ALA A 21 13.01 -37.84 -21.78
C ALA A 21 13.88 -36.94 -20.88
N LEU A 22 14.21 -35.74 -21.34
CA LEU A 22 14.76 -34.72 -20.46
C LEU A 22 13.69 -34.49 -19.37
N SER A 23 13.88 -35.16 -18.25
CA SER A 23 13.10 -34.90 -17.06
C SER A 23 13.34 -33.43 -16.69
N ALA A 24 12.29 -32.63 -16.64
CA ALA A 24 12.43 -31.26 -16.20
C ALA A 24 12.86 -31.30 -14.71
N GLU A 25 14.02 -30.73 -14.42
CA GLU A 25 14.54 -30.66 -13.05
C GLU A 25 13.58 -29.92 -12.12
N ILE A 26 13.58 -30.28 -10.83
CA ILE A 26 12.93 -29.51 -9.78
C ILE A 26 13.53 -28.11 -9.74
N THR A 27 12.66 -27.09 -9.72
CA THR A 27 13.04 -25.68 -9.59
C THR A 27 12.26 -25.01 -8.46
N LEU A 28 12.85 -23.96 -7.88
CA LEU A 28 12.28 -23.18 -6.78
C LEU A 28 12.09 -21.73 -7.21
N PRO A 29 11.09 -21.01 -6.63
CA PRO A 29 10.97 -19.58 -6.83
C PRO A 29 12.14 -18.83 -6.19
N GLY A 30 12.50 -17.68 -6.74
CA GLY A 30 13.66 -16.89 -6.29
C GLY A 30 13.65 -16.47 -4.82
N VAL A 31 12.46 -16.38 -4.20
CA VAL A 31 12.33 -16.07 -2.77
C VAL A 31 12.77 -17.23 -1.86
N LEU A 32 12.73 -18.48 -2.34
CA LEU A 32 13.30 -19.63 -1.66
C LEU A 32 14.78 -19.74 -2.04
N GLY A 33 15.65 -19.21 -1.22
CA GLY A 33 17.09 -19.13 -1.51
C GLY A 33 17.96 -19.25 -0.26
N SER A 34 19.26 -19.51 -0.45
CA SER A 34 20.24 -19.47 0.65
C SER A 34 20.20 -18.11 1.36
N ASN A 35 20.51 -18.11 2.65
CA ASN A 35 20.44 -16.96 3.56
C ASN A 35 19.02 -16.44 3.87
N MET A 36 17.95 -17.08 3.44
CA MET A 36 16.58 -16.64 3.76
C MET A 36 16.26 -16.81 5.26
N VAL A 37 15.22 -16.09 5.69
CA VAL A 37 14.55 -16.32 6.98
C VAL A 37 13.21 -16.98 6.71
N LEU A 38 12.92 -18.10 7.37
CA LEU A 38 11.59 -18.72 7.40
C LEU A 38 10.79 -18.15 8.56
N GLN A 39 9.48 -17.95 8.36
CA GLN A 39 8.62 -17.40 9.39
C GLN A 39 8.44 -18.41 10.54
N ARG A 40 8.69 -17.97 11.77
CA ARG A 40 8.49 -18.78 12.99
C ARG A 40 7.03 -18.88 13.40
N ASP A 41 6.73 -19.90 14.21
CA ASP A 41 5.46 -20.08 14.93
C ASP A 41 4.21 -20.16 14.02
N GLN A 42 4.39 -20.53 12.76
CA GLN A 42 3.29 -20.82 11.83
C GLN A 42 3.74 -21.80 10.75
N PRO A 43 2.81 -22.46 10.02
CA PRO A 43 3.15 -23.33 8.90
C PRO A 43 3.95 -22.59 7.82
N VAL A 44 4.99 -23.27 7.26
CA VAL A 44 5.88 -22.67 6.26
C VAL A 44 5.79 -23.46 4.95
N PRO A 45 5.08 -22.94 3.93
CA PRO A 45 5.06 -23.54 2.61
C PRO A 45 6.44 -23.46 1.94
N VAL A 46 6.84 -24.61 1.34
CA VAL A 46 7.98 -24.74 0.43
C VAL A 46 7.40 -25.28 -0.88
N TRP A 47 7.62 -24.61 -1.98
CA TRP A 47 6.96 -24.93 -3.26
C TRP A 47 7.89 -24.74 -4.44
N GLY A 48 7.49 -25.29 -5.57
CA GLY A 48 8.25 -25.17 -6.82
C GLY A 48 7.57 -25.88 -7.97
N TRP A 49 8.38 -26.20 -8.95
CA TRP A 49 7.94 -26.85 -10.19
C TRP A 49 8.78 -28.08 -10.47
N GLY A 50 8.22 -29.04 -11.24
CA GLY A 50 8.87 -30.27 -11.62
C GLY A 50 8.10 -31.04 -12.69
N HIS A 51 8.44 -32.29 -12.89
CA HIS A 51 7.75 -33.17 -13.82
C HIS A 51 6.50 -33.79 -13.14
N PRO A 52 5.31 -33.77 -13.79
CA PRO A 52 4.12 -34.40 -13.24
C PRO A 52 4.35 -35.84 -12.79
N GLY A 53 3.86 -36.18 -11.59
CA GLY A 53 4.05 -37.51 -10.98
C GLY A 53 5.39 -37.71 -10.26
N GLU A 54 6.33 -36.78 -10.34
CA GLU A 54 7.61 -36.86 -9.64
C GLU A 54 7.42 -36.69 -8.14
N THR A 55 8.07 -37.55 -7.34
CA THR A 55 8.10 -37.40 -5.87
C THR A 55 9.17 -36.40 -5.48
N VAL A 56 8.80 -35.42 -4.65
CA VAL A 56 9.68 -34.39 -4.10
C VAL A 56 9.77 -34.55 -2.59
N THR A 57 10.98 -34.65 -2.06
CA THR A 57 11.26 -34.66 -0.62
C THR A 57 11.84 -33.31 -0.20
N VAL A 58 11.21 -32.65 0.79
CA VAL A 58 11.68 -31.42 1.42
C VAL A 58 12.17 -31.75 2.83
N SER A 59 13.44 -31.44 3.14
CA SER A 59 14.04 -31.69 4.46
C SER A 59 14.59 -30.41 5.07
N PHE A 60 14.21 -30.13 6.34
CA PHE A 60 14.71 -29.01 7.12
C PHE A 60 14.69 -29.33 8.63
N GLY A 61 15.86 -29.30 9.28
CA GLY A 61 16.00 -29.73 10.67
C GLY A 61 15.58 -31.19 10.82
N ASP A 62 14.65 -31.47 11.71
CA ASP A 62 14.13 -32.82 12.00
C ASP A 62 12.90 -33.17 11.11
N GLN A 63 12.49 -32.29 10.22
CA GLN A 63 11.37 -32.50 9.34
C GLN A 63 11.82 -33.00 7.97
N ALA A 64 11.17 -34.06 7.49
CA ALA A 64 11.30 -34.58 6.14
C ALA A 64 9.88 -34.88 5.60
N LEU A 65 9.50 -34.22 4.53
CA LEU A 65 8.16 -34.25 3.96
C LEU A 65 8.22 -34.69 2.51
N GLU A 66 7.32 -35.57 2.11
CA GLU A 66 7.18 -35.97 0.72
C GLU A 66 5.89 -35.39 0.12
N THR A 67 5.98 -35.00 -1.14
CA THR A 67 4.85 -34.54 -1.96
C THR A 67 5.06 -35.00 -3.39
N THR A 68 4.01 -34.94 -4.21
CA THR A 68 4.08 -35.31 -5.63
C THR A 68 3.79 -34.08 -6.49
N VAL A 69 4.56 -33.92 -7.55
CA VAL A 69 4.32 -32.87 -8.56
C VAL A 69 2.99 -33.13 -9.26
N LYS A 70 2.11 -32.13 -9.26
CA LYS A 70 0.78 -32.19 -9.87
C LYS A 70 0.86 -32.10 -11.40
N ASP A 71 -0.27 -32.36 -12.09
CA ASP A 71 -0.39 -32.27 -13.54
C ASP A 71 -0.08 -30.86 -14.10
N ASP A 72 -0.33 -29.81 -13.31
CA ASP A 72 0.01 -28.41 -13.63
C ASP A 72 1.49 -28.08 -13.42
N ARG A 73 2.31 -29.09 -13.09
CA ARG A 73 3.77 -29.03 -12.84
C ARG A 73 4.13 -28.32 -11.53
N THR A 74 3.20 -28.07 -10.63
CA THR A 74 3.46 -27.47 -9.31
C THR A 74 3.56 -28.55 -8.24
N TRP A 75 4.33 -28.25 -7.18
CA TRP A 75 4.35 -29.02 -5.94
C TRP A 75 4.45 -28.08 -4.76
N GLU A 76 3.98 -28.52 -3.62
CA GLU A 76 4.06 -27.79 -2.35
C GLU A 76 4.19 -28.80 -1.19
N ALA A 77 5.08 -28.52 -0.25
CA ALA A 77 5.18 -29.20 1.04
C ALA A 77 5.18 -28.15 2.14
N THR A 78 4.47 -28.38 3.23
CA THR A 78 4.32 -27.41 4.31
C THR A 78 5.02 -27.89 5.58
N LEU A 79 6.13 -27.22 5.93
CA LEU A 79 6.84 -27.47 7.19
C LEU A 79 5.95 -27.05 8.37
N GLN A 80 6.00 -27.84 9.43
CA GLN A 80 5.30 -27.52 10.69
C GLN A 80 5.91 -26.28 11.34
N PRO A 81 5.13 -25.57 12.18
CA PRO A 81 5.60 -24.40 12.91
C PRO A 81 6.90 -24.69 13.68
N MET A 82 7.84 -23.75 13.61
CA MET A 82 9.16 -23.86 14.24
C MET A 82 9.43 -22.66 15.14
N PRO A 83 10.09 -22.83 16.28
CA PRO A 83 10.58 -21.71 17.08
C PRO A 83 11.70 -20.96 16.37
N ALA A 84 11.97 -19.72 16.79
CA ALA A 84 13.09 -18.93 16.26
C ALA A 84 14.43 -19.67 16.43
N ASN A 85 15.27 -19.55 15.41
CA ASN A 85 16.61 -20.13 15.41
C ASN A 85 17.63 -19.20 14.75
N THR A 86 18.68 -18.86 15.47
CA THR A 86 19.77 -17.98 15.03
C THR A 86 20.92 -18.71 14.36
N VAL A 87 20.93 -20.05 14.37
CA VAL A 87 21.96 -20.87 13.75
C VAL A 87 21.49 -21.28 12.35
N GLY A 88 22.30 -20.96 11.34
CA GLY A 88 21.99 -21.28 9.96
C GLY A 88 21.90 -22.80 9.72
N ARG A 89 20.80 -23.25 9.12
CA ARG A 89 20.56 -24.66 8.74
C ARG A 89 20.47 -24.79 7.23
N THR A 90 20.52 -26.02 6.73
CA THR A 90 20.33 -26.34 5.31
C THR A 90 18.92 -26.85 5.08
N LEU A 91 18.21 -26.24 4.13
CA LEU A 91 16.97 -26.77 3.55
C LEU A 91 17.35 -27.53 2.28
N THR A 92 16.94 -28.79 2.19
CA THR A 92 17.20 -29.65 1.02
C THR A 92 15.88 -29.99 0.33
N VAL A 93 15.84 -29.81 -0.97
CA VAL A 93 14.75 -30.30 -1.85
C VAL A 93 15.34 -31.34 -2.80
N ARG A 94 14.77 -32.53 -2.81
CA ARG A 94 15.23 -33.67 -3.62
C ARG A 94 14.08 -34.18 -4.47
N GLY A 95 14.31 -34.27 -5.75
CA GLY A 95 13.50 -34.98 -6.73
C GLY A 95 14.46 -35.64 -7.73
N SER A 96 14.28 -35.43 -9.03
CA SER A 96 15.23 -35.85 -10.08
C SER A 96 16.61 -35.21 -9.93
N ASN A 97 16.67 -34.02 -9.34
CA ASN A 97 17.88 -33.33 -8.92
C ASN A 97 17.85 -33.06 -7.39
N LYS A 98 18.92 -32.47 -6.87
CA LYS A 98 19.03 -32.03 -5.46
C LYS A 98 19.36 -30.56 -5.40
N ILE A 99 18.51 -29.78 -4.71
CA ILE A 99 18.75 -28.38 -4.38
C ILE A 99 19.07 -28.29 -2.88
N SER A 100 20.16 -27.60 -2.52
CA SER A 100 20.55 -27.36 -1.14
C SER A 100 20.67 -25.86 -0.89
N LEU A 101 19.78 -25.32 -0.05
CA LEU A 101 19.78 -23.93 0.36
C LEU A 101 20.42 -23.83 1.75
N THR A 102 21.50 -23.07 1.85
CA THR A 102 22.32 -23.00 3.07
C THR A 102 22.05 -21.72 3.86
N ASP A 103 22.44 -21.73 5.13
CA ASP A 103 22.33 -20.59 6.07
C ASP A 103 20.91 -20.05 6.22
N ILE A 104 19.95 -20.98 6.39
CA ILE A 104 18.54 -20.66 6.60
C ILE A 104 18.30 -20.42 8.09
N LEU A 105 17.77 -19.24 8.41
CA LEU A 105 17.36 -18.85 9.76
C LEU A 105 15.86 -19.05 9.94
N VAL A 106 15.39 -19.10 11.19
CA VAL A 106 13.96 -19.06 11.53
C VAL A 106 13.71 -17.84 12.41
N GLY A 107 12.79 -16.98 12.01
CA GLY A 107 12.54 -15.71 12.69
C GLY A 107 11.27 -15.02 12.22
N GLU A 108 11.25 -13.72 12.20
CA GLU A 108 10.13 -12.91 11.73
C GLU A 108 10.33 -12.46 10.29
N VAL A 109 9.34 -12.62 9.44
CA VAL A 109 9.43 -12.20 8.03
C VAL A 109 8.36 -11.15 7.72
N TRP A 110 8.81 -10.04 7.16
CA TRP A 110 7.94 -8.90 6.81
C TRP A 110 8.16 -8.46 5.37
N ILE A 111 7.05 -8.19 4.66
CA ILE A 111 7.14 -7.55 3.35
C ILE A 111 7.08 -6.02 3.50
N CYS A 112 7.99 -5.33 2.81
CA CYS A 112 8.14 -3.87 2.78
C CYS A 112 7.70 -3.39 1.40
N SER A 113 6.48 -2.80 1.30
CA SER A 113 5.91 -2.48 0.00
C SER A 113 5.25 -1.10 -0.05
N GLY A 114 5.00 -0.62 -1.25
CA GLY A 114 4.42 0.69 -1.51
C GLY A 114 5.09 1.42 -2.67
N GLN A 115 5.15 2.76 -2.58
CA GLN A 115 5.76 3.59 -3.62
C GLN A 115 7.12 4.18 -3.21
N SER A 116 7.54 5.29 -3.82
CA SER A 116 8.88 5.87 -3.67
C SER A 116 9.34 6.08 -2.23
N ASN A 117 8.46 6.41 -1.30
CA ASN A 117 8.81 6.59 0.10
C ASN A 117 9.15 5.26 0.81
N MET A 118 8.62 4.11 0.35
CA MET A 118 9.08 2.79 0.78
C MET A 118 10.34 2.36 0.02
N GLU A 119 10.44 2.68 -1.28
CA GLU A 119 11.62 2.43 -2.13
C GLU A 119 12.85 3.24 -1.67
N TRP A 120 12.66 4.33 -0.91
CA TRP A 120 13.71 5.25 -0.46
C TRP A 120 14.81 4.52 0.31
N ARG A 121 16.03 4.58 -0.20
CA ARG A 121 17.16 3.77 0.28
C ARG A 121 17.89 4.41 1.45
N ILE A 122 18.63 3.62 2.23
CA ILE A 122 19.45 4.13 3.35
C ILE A 122 20.37 5.25 2.90
N ARG A 123 21.08 5.10 1.78
CA ARG A 123 21.99 6.13 1.24
C ARG A 123 21.34 7.47 0.93
N GLN A 124 20.01 7.55 0.86
CA GLN A 124 19.24 8.76 0.58
C GLN A 124 18.59 9.35 1.83
N SER A 125 18.60 8.62 2.94
CA SER A 125 17.96 9.02 4.19
C SER A 125 18.85 9.95 5.02
N MET A 126 18.32 10.44 6.13
CA MET A 126 19.08 11.26 7.09
C MET A 126 20.15 10.39 7.76
N ASN A 127 21.35 10.96 7.99
CA ASN A 127 22.51 10.27 8.57
C ASN A 127 22.88 8.95 7.84
N ALA A 128 22.82 8.98 6.50
CA ALA A 128 22.98 7.79 5.66
C ALA A 128 24.33 7.08 5.88
N THR A 129 25.41 7.82 6.01
CA THR A 129 26.77 7.27 6.18
C THR A 129 26.91 6.57 7.52
N GLU A 130 26.48 7.21 8.60
CA GLU A 130 26.52 6.68 9.96
C GLU A 130 25.61 5.46 10.12
N GLU A 131 24.41 5.53 9.55
CA GLU A 131 23.44 4.42 9.59
C GLU A 131 23.94 3.20 8.81
N ALA A 132 24.54 3.41 7.64
CA ALA A 132 25.14 2.32 6.88
C ALA A 132 26.35 1.72 7.61
N ALA A 133 27.28 2.55 8.09
CA ALA A 133 28.46 2.07 8.82
C ALA A 133 28.11 1.26 10.10
N ALA A 134 27.01 1.61 10.76
CA ALA A 134 26.52 0.90 11.96
C ALA A 134 25.69 -0.35 11.65
N ALA A 135 25.41 -0.67 10.39
CA ALA A 135 24.47 -1.72 9.99
C ALA A 135 25.11 -3.12 9.95
N ASN A 136 25.70 -3.55 11.05
CA ASN A 136 26.24 -4.90 11.19
C ASN A 136 25.26 -5.79 11.98
N TYR A 137 24.22 -6.28 11.28
CA TYR A 137 23.16 -7.14 11.85
C TYR A 137 22.99 -8.42 11.04
N PRO A 138 23.92 -9.40 11.14
CA PRO A 138 23.90 -10.59 10.29
C PRO A 138 22.63 -11.47 10.45
N LEU A 139 21.89 -11.29 11.54
CA LEU A 139 20.59 -11.96 11.75
C LEU A 139 19.41 -11.19 11.10
N ILE A 140 19.63 -10.02 10.56
CA ILE A 140 18.69 -9.37 9.66
C ILE A 140 19.05 -9.77 8.22
N ARG A 141 18.08 -10.25 7.47
CA ARG A 141 18.28 -10.68 6.09
C ARG A 141 17.40 -9.85 5.16
N LEU A 142 17.99 -9.43 4.07
CA LEU A 142 17.39 -8.51 3.09
C LEU A 142 17.18 -9.25 1.77
N PHE A 143 15.98 -9.22 1.26
CA PHE A 143 15.62 -9.68 -0.10
C PHE A 143 14.91 -8.53 -0.81
N ASP A 144 15.32 -8.19 -2.01
CA ASP A 144 14.67 -7.15 -2.80
C ASP A 144 14.23 -7.73 -4.15
N VAL A 145 12.96 -7.51 -4.51
CA VAL A 145 12.44 -7.85 -5.84
C VAL A 145 13.04 -6.84 -6.82
N PRO A 146 13.94 -7.28 -7.72
CA PRO A 146 14.66 -6.34 -8.56
C PRO A 146 13.78 -5.77 -9.67
N GLY A 147 13.99 -4.49 -9.99
CA GLY A 147 13.38 -3.82 -11.14
C GLY A 147 11.92 -3.44 -10.96
N ARG A 148 11.27 -3.15 -12.08
CA ARG A 148 9.89 -2.67 -12.18
C ARG A 148 9.17 -3.52 -13.22
N HIS A 149 8.23 -4.35 -12.77
CA HIS A 149 7.61 -5.36 -13.60
C HIS A 149 6.10 -5.30 -13.53
N VAL A 150 5.46 -5.57 -14.64
CA VAL A 150 4.00 -5.67 -14.76
C VAL A 150 3.62 -6.92 -15.52
N SER A 151 2.44 -7.43 -15.22
CA SER A 151 1.85 -8.52 -15.99
C SER A 151 0.32 -8.43 -15.93
N PRO A 152 -0.38 -8.76 -17.03
CA PRO A 152 -1.84 -8.86 -16.99
C PRO A 152 -2.30 -10.10 -16.22
N VAL A 153 -1.48 -11.13 -16.12
CA VAL A 153 -1.77 -12.38 -15.42
C VAL A 153 -0.70 -12.67 -14.37
N PRO A 154 -1.02 -13.42 -13.30
CA PRO A 154 -0.06 -13.79 -12.27
C PRO A 154 1.19 -14.48 -12.84
N LYS A 155 2.37 -14.00 -12.47
CA LYS A 155 3.66 -14.61 -12.80
C LYS A 155 4.04 -15.63 -11.74
N ARG A 156 4.73 -16.69 -12.16
CA ARG A 156 5.21 -17.74 -11.25
C ARG A 156 6.48 -17.32 -10.50
N GLU A 157 7.36 -16.55 -11.16
CA GLU A 157 8.67 -16.19 -10.62
C GLU A 157 8.91 -14.68 -10.63
N THR A 158 9.69 -14.22 -9.67
CA THR A 158 10.30 -12.88 -9.72
C THR A 158 11.45 -12.90 -10.74
N PRO A 159 11.77 -11.75 -11.37
CA PRO A 159 12.88 -11.66 -12.34
C PRO A 159 14.27 -11.74 -11.69
N GLY A 160 14.40 -12.36 -10.55
CA GLY A 160 15.62 -12.50 -9.75
C GLY A 160 15.41 -12.10 -8.30
N GLY A 161 16.49 -11.75 -7.63
CA GLY A 161 16.54 -11.46 -6.20
C GLY A 161 17.33 -12.53 -5.46
N LYS A 162 17.97 -12.13 -4.38
CA LYS A 162 18.68 -13.03 -3.48
C LYS A 162 18.68 -12.48 -2.06
N TRP A 163 18.62 -13.36 -1.10
CA TRP A 163 18.77 -13.00 0.30
C TRP A 163 20.22 -12.65 0.62
N GLN A 164 20.41 -11.59 1.39
CA GLN A 164 21.72 -11.12 1.83
C GLN A 164 21.65 -10.80 3.32
N ALA A 165 22.74 -11.06 4.05
CA ALA A 165 22.88 -10.56 5.41
C ALA A 165 22.95 -9.03 5.40
N CYS A 166 22.39 -8.38 6.42
CA CYS A 166 22.48 -6.94 6.60
C CYS A 166 23.88 -6.58 7.11
N THR A 167 24.67 -5.97 6.23
CA THR A 167 26.00 -5.45 6.50
C THR A 167 26.09 -3.99 6.02
N PRO A 168 27.14 -3.24 6.36
CA PRO A 168 27.37 -1.89 5.84
C PRO A 168 27.31 -1.82 4.30
N GLU A 169 27.76 -2.87 3.61
CA GLU A 169 27.79 -2.94 2.15
C GLU A 169 26.41 -3.20 1.55
N THR A 170 25.60 -4.07 2.17
CA THR A 170 24.33 -4.52 1.60
C THR A 170 23.15 -3.61 1.94
N VAL A 171 23.18 -2.92 3.09
CA VAL A 171 22.07 -2.12 3.59
C VAL A 171 21.82 -0.84 2.81
N SER A 172 22.88 -0.26 2.22
CA SER A 172 22.85 1.07 1.59
C SER A 172 21.80 1.19 0.49
N ASP A 173 21.53 0.11 -0.22
CA ASP A 173 20.57 0.02 -1.33
C ASP A 173 19.21 -0.54 -0.96
N PHE A 174 19.01 -0.93 0.29
CA PHE A 174 17.73 -1.43 0.78
C PHE A 174 16.81 -0.30 1.27
N SER A 175 15.49 -0.57 1.36
CA SER A 175 14.49 0.33 1.93
C SER A 175 14.89 0.82 3.32
N ALA A 176 15.05 2.15 3.48
CA ALA A 176 15.37 2.72 4.78
C ALA A 176 14.26 2.51 5.82
N VAL A 177 12.99 2.61 5.40
CA VAL A 177 11.85 2.32 6.28
C VAL A 177 11.86 0.86 6.71
N GLY A 178 12.05 -0.06 5.75
CA GLY A 178 12.15 -1.50 6.01
C GLY A 178 13.29 -1.83 6.97
N TYR A 179 14.49 -1.30 6.73
CA TYR A 179 15.65 -1.52 7.58
C TYR A 179 15.43 -1.02 9.02
N HIS A 180 14.98 0.23 9.20
CA HIS A 180 14.77 0.77 10.55
C HIS A 180 13.64 0.06 11.30
N PHE A 181 12.61 -0.40 10.61
CA PHE A 181 11.58 -1.27 11.15
C PHE A 181 12.15 -2.61 11.61
N GLY A 182 12.85 -3.32 10.73
CA GLY A 182 13.41 -4.64 11.02
C GLY A 182 14.49 -4.60 12.09
N ARG A 183 15.36 -3.58 12.08
CA ARG A 183 16.37 -3.35 13.14
C ARG A 183 15.71 -3.19 14.50
N ARG A 184 14.65 -2.40 14.60
CA ARG A 184 13.93 -2.21 15.86
C ARG A 184 13.29 -3.53 16.34
N LEU A 185 12.65 -4.30 15.44
CA LEU A 185 12.11 -5.62 15.80
C LEU A 185 13.20 -6.56 16.27
N HIS A 186 14.32 -6.64 15.54
CA HIS A 186 15.45 -7.50 15.93
C HIS A 186 16.01 -7.12 17.32
N GLN A 187 16.16 -5.83 17.59
CA GLN A 187 16.65 -5.34 18.88
C GLN A 187 15.72 -5.65 20.03
N ASP A 188 14.41 -5.58 19.83
CA ASP A 188 13.41 -5.81 20.89
C ASP A 188 13.06 -7.29 21.09
N LEU A 189 13.04 -8.10 20.02
CA LEU A 189 12.62 -9.49 20.06
C LEU A 189 13.80 -10.47 20.19
N LYS A 190 15.03 -10.05 19.83
CA LYS A 190 16.24 -10.85 19.83
C LYS A 190 16.16 -12.12 18.94
N VAL A 191 15.41 -12.03 17.83
CA VAL A 191 15.25 -13.12 16.86
C VAL A 191 15.72 -12.66 15.47
N PRO A 192 16.00 -13.59 14.53
CA PRO A 192 16.25 -13.23 13.14
C PRO A 192 15.06 -12.48 12.53
N VAL A 193 15.36 -11.57 11.58
CA VAL A 193 14.34 -10.81 10.85
C VAL A 193 14.64 -10.85 9.36
N GLY A 194 13.70 -11.35 8.57
CA GLY A 194 13.72 -11.30 7.11
C GLY A 194 12.88 -10.13 6.60
N LEU A 195 13.43 -9.32 5.73
CA LEU A 195 12.77 -8.18 5.10
C LEU A 195 12.70 -8.40 3.59
N VAL A 196 11.49 -8.44 3.06
CA VAL A 196 11.23 -8.65 1.62
C VAL A 196 10.80 -7.32 1.01
N GLY A 197 11.66 -6.67 0.25
CA GLY A 197 11.36 -5.44 -0.48
C GLY A 197 10.61 -5.74 -1.78
N SER A 198 9.43 -5.14 -1.96
CA SER A 198 8.69 -5.12 -3.22
C SER A 198 7.98 -3.78 -3.33
N ASN A 199 8.60 -2.81 -4.01
CA ASN A 199 8.16 -1.42 -4.03
C ASN A 199 8.48 -0.76 -5.38
N TRP A 200 7.69 0.29 -5.73
CA TRP A 200 7.86 1.01 -7.00
C TRP A 200 7.36 2.44 -6.89
N GLY A 201 8.26 3.40 -7.00
CA GLY A 201 7.97 4.84 -6.90
C GLY A 201 6.97 5.35 -7.92
N GLY A 202 6.09 6.28 -7.48
CA GLY A 202 5.08 6.91 -8.33
C GLY A 202 3.83 6.07 -8.61
N THR A 203 3.68 4.90 -7.99
CA THR A 203 2.53 4.01 -8.24
C THR A 203 1.35 4.31 -7.32
N LYS A 204 0.15 4.11 -7.86
CA LYS A 204 -1.10 4.11 -7.10
C LYS A 204 -1.28 2.78 -6.36
N ILE A 205 -2.33 2.69 -5.52
CA ILE A 205 -2.65 1.47 -4.76
C ILE A 205 -3.24 0.36 -5.65
N GLU A 206 -3.99 0.72 -6.72
CA GLU A 206 -4.73 -0.22 -7.55
C GLU A 206 -3.85 -1.27 -8.25
N PRO A 207 -2.67 -0.94 -8.80
CA PRO A 207 -1.76 -1.92 -9.40
C PRO A 207 -1.25 -3.01 -8.43
N TRP A 208 -1.26 -2.74 -7.12
CA TRP A 208 -0.83 -3.65 -6.07
C TRP A 208 -1.94 -4.54 -5.49
N THR A 209 -3.20 -4.22 -5.83
CA THR A 209 -4.38 -4.89 -5.30
C THR A 209 -4.72 -6.12 -6.13
N THR A 210 -5.10 -7.22 -5.48
CA THR A 210 -5.47 -8.46 -6.15
C THR A 210 -6.88 -8.39 -6.73
N LEU A 211 -7.20 -9.23 -7.70
CA LEU A 211 -8.57 -9.41 -8.20
C LEU A 211 -9.55 -9.73 -7.06
N GLU A 212 -9.18 -10.68 -6.19
CA GLU A 212 -10.01 -11.08 -5.04
C GLU A 212 -10.19 -9.96 -4.02
N GLY A 213 -9.17 -9.10 -3.88
CA GLY A 213 -9.27 -7.89 -3.09
C GLY A 213 -10.30 -6.92 -3.67
N PHE A 214 -10.29 -6.66 -4.98
CA PHE A 214 -11.31 -5.83 -5.62
C PHE A 214 -12.71 -6.43 -5.50
N LYS A 215 -12.86 -7.74 -5.71
CA LYS A 215 -14.14 -8.44 -5.55
C LYS A 215 -14.70 -8.39 -4.13
N SER A 216 -13.85 -8.20 -3.12
CA SER A 216 -14.28 -8.12 -1.71
C SER A 216 -14.93 -6.77 -1.33
N VAL A 217 -14.93 -5.78 -2.25
CA VAL A 217 -15.44 -4.42 -2.00
C VAL A 217 -16.33 -4.01 -3.17
N SER A 218 -17.63 -3.93 -2.96
CA SER A 218 -18.64 -3.67 -3.99
C SER A 218 -18.39 -2.36 -4.77
N GLU A 219 -17.89 -1.32 -4.09
CA GLU A 219 -17.59 -0.02 -4.68
C GLU A 219 -16.43 -0.06 -5.69
N LEU A 220 -15.73 -1.18 -5.76
CA LEU A 220 -14.59 -1.39 -6.67
C LEU A 220 -14.87 -2.39 -7.80
N SER A 221 -16.15 -2.72 -8.05
CA SER A 221 -16.58 -3.68 -9.08
C SER A 221 -15.99 -3.38 -10.46
N ALA A 222 -15.90 -2.11 -10.86
CA ALA A 222 -15.29 -1.71 -12.13
C ALA A 222 -13.81 -2.11 -12.26
N PHE A 223 -13.06 -2.17 -11.14
CA PHE A 223 -11.69 -2.66 -11.14
C PHE A 223 -11.65 -4.20 -11.25
N SER A 224 -12.52 -4.90 -10.52
CA SER A 224 -12.59 -6.36 -10.60
C SER A 224 -13.00 -6.84 -11.99
N GLU A 225 -14.01 -6.24 -12.60
CA GLU A 225 -14.44 -6.52 -13.98
C GLU A 225 -13.30 -6.32 -14.99
N ARG A 226 -12.55 -5.22 -14.82
CA ARG A 226 -11.40 -4.93 -15.69
C ARG A 226 -10.29 -5.95 -15.56
N VAL A 227 -9.94 -6.36 -14.33
CA VAL A 227 -8.87 -7.35 -14.08
C VAL A 227 -9.32 -8.74 -14.51
N ASP A 228 -10.57 -9.10 -14.30
CA ASP A 228 -11.15 -10.39 -14.70
C ASP A 228 -11.14 -10.59 -16.22
N ALA A 229 -11.22 -9.49 -16.97
CA ALA A 229 -11.12 -9.49 -18.44
C ALA A 229 -9.68 -9.58 -18.97
N TYR A 230 -8.65 -9.62 -18.13
CA TYR A 230 -7.27 -9.72 -18.60
C TYR A 230 -6.97 -11.13 -19.13
N THR A 231 -6.23 -11.16 -20.25
CA THR A 231 -5.63 -12.35 -20.83
C THR A 231 -4.12 -12.21 -20.88
N SER A 232 -3.39 -13.26 -21.22
CA SER A 232 -1.93 -13.20 -21.41
C SER A 232 -1.49 -12.15 -22.45
N GLU A 233 -2.38 -11.85 -23.41
CA GLU A 233 -2.14 -10.91 -24.52
C GLU A 233 -2.50 -9.46 -24.16
N THR A 234 -3.14 -9.23 -23.01
CA THR A 234 -3.54 -7.88 -22.58
C THR A 234 -2.30 -7.04 -22.28
N LYS A 235 -2.20 -5.89 -22.91
CA LYS A 235 -1.12 -4.92 -22.62
C LYS A 235 -1.46 -4.12 -21.37
N VAL A 236 -0.59 -4.18 -20.37
CA VAL A 236 -0.73 -3.44 -19.11
C VAL A 236 0.51 -2.62 -18.79
N GLY A 237 0.35 -1.54 -18.05
CA GLY A 237 1.41 -0.70 -17.50
C GLY A 237 1.36 -0.60 -15.99
N GLY A 238 2.31 0.12 -15.38
CA GLY A 238 2.41 0.29 -13.92
C GLY A 238 1.25 1.04 -13.24
N GLY A 239 0.30 1.58 -14.01
CA GLY A 239 -0.92 2.21 -13.51
C GLY A 239 -2.17 1.33 -13.61
N ASP A 240 -2.07 0.14 -14.22
CA ASP A 240 -3.21 -0.74 -14.43
C ASP A 240 -3.49 -1.61 -13.20
N PRO A 241 -4.77 -1.82 -12.84
CA PRO A 241 -5.13 -2.60 -11.66
C PRO A 241 -4.50 -4.00 -11.69
N SER A 242 -4.02 -4.48 -10.55
CA SER A 242 -3.34 -5.77 -10.32
C SER A 242 -2.03 -6.00 -11.10
N ALA A 243 -1.65 -5.13 -12.05
CA ALA A 243 -0.53 -5.41 -12.95
C ALA A 243 0.82 -5.55 -12.23
N ILE A 244 1.06 -4.76 -11.18
CA ILE A 244 2.27 -4.85 -10.35
C ILE A 244 2.16 -6.04 -9.40
N TYR A 245 1.00 -6.25 -8.78
CA TYR A 245 0.75 -7.42 -7.94
C TYR A 245 1.10 -8.72 -8.68
N HIS A 246 0.60 -8.88 -9.91
CA HIS A 246 0.84 -10.08 -10.72
C HIS A 246 2.32 -10.38 -10.98
N ALA A 247 3.16 -9.35 -11.07
CA ALA A 247 4.57 -9.52 -11.42
C ALA A 247 5.55 -9.39 -10.25
N MET A 248 5.20 -8.66 -9.19
CA MET A 248 6.13 -8.32 -8.12
C MET A 248 5.71 -8.83 -6.73
N VAL A 249 4.44 -9.20 -6.52
CA VAL A 249 3.95 -9.73 -5.24
C VAL A 249 3.49 -11.17 -5.37
N HIS A 250 2.69 -11.51 -6.40
CA HIS A 250 2.21 -12.86 -6.61
C HIS A 250 3.33 -13.93 -6.65
N PRO A 251 4.50 -13.69 -7.27
CA PRO A 251 5.60 -14.65 -7.27
C PRO A 251 6.18 -14.96 -5.87
N LEU A 252 5.88 -14.11 -4.88
CA LEU A 252 6.29 -14.33 -3.49
C LEU A 252 5.29 -15.20 -2.72
N THR A 253 4.08 -15.41 -3.26
CA THR A 253 3.05 -16.21 -2.59
C THR A 253 3.25 -17.70 -2.87
N PRO A 254 3.05 -18.57 -1.89
CA PRO A 254 2.55 -18.34 -0.53
C PRO A 254 3.65 -18.24 0.54
N PHE A 255 4.77 -17.55 0.30
CA PHE A 255 5.85 -17.41 1.29
C PHE A 255 5.30 -16.94 2.64
N ALA A 256 5.60 -17.67 3.73
CA ALA A 256 5.04 -17.35 5.03
C ALA A 256 5.55 -16.01 5.57
N LEU A 257 4.64 -15.11 5.90
CA LEU A 257 4.92 -13.76 6.41
C LEU A 257 4.20 -13.51 7.73
N ARG A 258 4.83 -12.77 8.64
CA ARG A 258 4.17 -12.20 9.82
C ARG A 258 3.26 -11.04 9.44
N GLY A 259 3.69 -10.22 8.50
CA GLY A 259 2.93 -9.06 8.09
C GLY A 259 3.56 -8.25 6.98
N ALA A 260 2.90 -7.14 6.65
CA ALA A 260 3.31 -6.16 5.67
C ALA A 260 3.46 -4.77 6.32
N ILE A 261 4.49 -4.03 5.91
CA ILE A 261 4.56 -2.59 6.12
C ILE A 261 4.39 -1.88 4.77
N TRP A 262 3.53 -0.85 4.76
CA TRP A 262 3.07 -0.19 3.55
C TRP A 262 3.26 1.32 3.59
N TYR A 263 3.96 1.91 2.60
CA TYR A 263 4.09 3.35 2.49
C TYR A 263 3.71 3.80 1.08
N GLN A 264 2.47 4.29 0.94
CA GLN A 264 1.88 4.75 -0.32
C GLN A 264 0.65 5.62 -0.01
N GLY A 265 0.29 6.49 -0.94
CA GLY A 265 -0.89 7.34 -0.89
C GLY A 265 -0.71 8.62 -1.71
N GLU A 266 0.52 9.06 -1.92
CA GLU A 266 0.87 10.29 -2.61
C GLU A 266 0.31 10.30 -4.04
N SER A 267 0.41 9.18 -4.77
CA SER A 267 -0.12 9.04 -6.13
C SER A 267 -1.65 8.96 -6.20
N ASN A 268 -2.32 8.71 -5.07
CA ASN A 268 -3.78 8.78 -4.91
C ASN A 268 -4.21 10.09 -4.22
N GLY A 269 -3.38 11.10 -4.19
CA GLY A 269 -3.48 12.29 -3.32
C GLY A 269 -4.77 13.11 -3.40
N ALA A 270 -5.49 13.06 -4.53
CA ALA A 270 -6.78 13.74 -4.68
C ALA A 270 -7.98 12.90 -4.20
N GLU A 271 -7.76 11.65 -3.84
CA GLU A 271 -8.82 10.73 -3.45
C GLU A 271 -9.20 10.91 -1.95
N GLY A 272 -10.42 10.56 -1.63
CA GLY A 272 -10.92 10.54 -0.26
C GLY A 272 -11.45 9.14 0.07
N ARG A 273 -12.79 9.01 0.19
CA ARG A 273 -13.43 7.74 0.53
C ARG A 273 -13.09 6.57 -0.41
N SER A 274 -12.84 6.84 -1.69
CA SER A 274 -12.39 5.81 -2.63
C SER A 274 -11.07 5.15 -2.19
N TYR A 275 -10.16 5.92 -1.58
CA TYR A 275 -8.91 5.36 -1.05
C TYR A 275 -9.13 4.44 0.16
N TYR A 276 -10.12 4.72 1.01
CA TYR A 276 -10.55 3.83 2.08
C TYR A 276 -10.97 2.45 1.53
N HIS A 277 -11.86 2.41 0.54
CA HIS A 277 -12.30 1.17 -0.10
C HIS A 277 -11.13 0.41 -0.75
N LYS A 278 -10.22 1.12 -1.43
CA LYS A 278 -9.03 0.53 -2.03
C LYS A 278 -8.05 -0.04 -0.99
N LYS A 279 -7.94 0.60 0.19
CA LYS A 279 -7.13 0.07 1.29
C LYS A 279 -7.71 -1.24 1.81
N HIS A 280 -9.02 -1.34 1.98
CA HIS A 280 -9.71 -2.59 2.34
C HIS A 280 -9.44 -3.69 1.31
N ALA A 281 -9.57 -3.36 0.03
CA ALA A 281 -9.31 -4.32 -1.05
C ALA A 281 -7.85 -4.80 -1.07
N LEU A 282 -6.88 -3.92 -0.85
CA LEU A 282 -5.46 -4.28 -0.76
C LEU A 282 -5.20 -5.26 0.39
N VAL A 283 -5.63 -4.90 1.60
CA VAL A 283 -5.38 -5.70 2.81
C VAL A 283 -6.07 -7.06 2.71
N ASN A 284 -7.35 -7.09 2.38
CA ASN A 284 -8.12 -8.34 2.24
C ASN A 284 -7.55 -9.23 1.13
N GLY A 285 -7.16 -8.63 0.01
CA GLY A 285 -6.56 -9.34 -1.11
C GLY A 285 -5.22 -9.98 -0.76
N TRP A 286 -4.35 -9.26 -0.04
CA TRP A 286 -3.06 -9.81 0.38
C TRP A 286 -3.20 -10.90 1.45
N ARG A 287 -4.11 -10.76 2.40
CA ARG A 287 -4.43 -11.82 3.38
C ARG A 287 -4.78 -13.14 2.70
N ARG A 288 -5.66 -13.10 1.71
CA ARG A 288 -6.01 -14.29 0.91
C ARG A 288 -4.82 -14.82 0.10
N ALA A 289 -4.05 -13.94 -0.55
CA ALA A 289 -2.92 -14.34 -1.39
C ALA A 289 -1.80 -15.03 -0.57
N PHE A 290 -1.51 -14.53 0.62
CA PHE A 290 -0.54 -15.11 1.55
C PHE A 290 -1.15 -16.18 2.48
N ARG A 291 -2.44 -16.53 2.29
CA ARG A 291 -3.16 -17.55 3.09
C ARG A 291 -3.08 -17.29 4.60
N ASN A 292 -3.17 -16.04 5.01
CA ASN A 292 -3.07 -15.62 6.40
C ASN A 292 -4.08 -14.49 6.67
N ASP A 293 -5.26 -14.84 7.21
CA ASP A 293 -6.32 -13.87 7.51
C ASP A 293 -5.94 -12.89 8.63
N GLU A 294 -4.98 -13.28 9.47
CA GLU A 294 -4.43 -12.45 10.56
C GLU A 294 -3.16 -11.70 10.14
N LEU A 295 -2.77 -11.72 8.84
CA LEU A 295 -1.60 -11.00 8.35
C LEU A 295 -1.63 -9.56 8.84
N ALA A 296 -0.68 -9.19 9.70
CA ALA A 296 -0.56 -7.84 10.22
C ALA A 296 -0.26 -6.86 9.06
N PHE A 297 -0.95 -5.71 9.03
CA PHE A 297 -0.78 -4.75 7.94
C PHE A 297 -0.64 -3.34 8.51
N TYR A 298 0.59 -2.84 8.57
CA TYR A 298 0.90 -1.52 9.14
C TYR A 298 1.27 -0.53 8.04
N TRP A 299 0.69 0.66 8.08
CA TRP A 299 0.96 1.68 7.05
C TRP A 299 1.41 3.01 7.61
N VAL A 300 1.98 3.81 6.73
CA VAL A 300 2.37 5.18 7.01
C VAL A 300 1.26 6.11 6.55
N GLN A 301 0.80 7.00 7.44
CA GLN A 301 -0.03 8.15 7.06
C GLN A 301 0.84 9.18 6.35
N LEU A 302 0.34 9.80 5.27
CA LEU A 302 1.12 10.74 4.46
C LEU A 302 1.70 11.90 5.27
N ALA A 303 2.97 12.23 5.02
CA ALA A 303 3.64 13.37 5.61
C ALA A 303 3.05 14.71 5.16
N ASN A 304 3.39 15.78 5.85
CA ASN A 304 3.12 17.14 5.39
C ASN A 304 3.98 17.50 4.17
N PHE A 305 3.40 18.23 3.18
CA PHE A 305 4.05 18.57 1.92
C PHE A 305 3.41 19.81 1.29
N GLN A 306 4.15 20.56 0.47
CA GLN A 306 3.78 21.80 -0.21
C GLN A 306 3.60 23.01 0.74
N LYS A 307 3.06 24.11 0.22
CA LYS A 307 2.82 25.32 1.00
C LYS A 307 1.68 25.11 2.00
N PRO A 308 1.79 25.63 3.22
CA PRO A 308 0.68 25.63 4.18
C PRO A 308 -0.56 26.32 3.62
N ASN A 309 -1.73 25.77 3.91
CA ASN A 309 -3.01 26.39 3.61
C ASN A 309 -3.43 27.33 4.75
N PRO A 310 -3.66 28.63 4.49
CA PRO A 310 -4.07 29.58 5.52
C PRO A 310 -5.55 29.47 5.91
N LYS A 311 -6.37 28.71 5.17
CA LYS A 311 -7.83 28.61 5.40
C LYS A 311 -8.11 27.66 6.58
N PRO A 312 -8.90 28.10 7.59
CA PRO A 312 -9.23 27.25 8.73
C PRO A 312 -10.07 26.02 8.33
N SER A 313 -10.86 26.08 7.27
CA SER A 313 -11.60 24.93 6.76
C SER A 313 -10.70 23.79 6.26
N GLY A 314 -9.47 24.07 5.84
CA GLY A 314 -8.55 23.05 5.31
C GLY A 314 -9.15 22.22 4.18
N GLY A 315 -8.86 20.91 4.19
CA GLY A 315 -9.45 19.92 3.27
C GLY A 315 -8.76 19.83 1.89
N ASP A 316 -7.66 20.54 1.73
CA ASP A 316 -6.85 20.55 0.50
C ASP A 316 -5.88 19.36 0.43
N GLY A 317 -5.45 19.05 -0.77
CA GLY A 317 -4.44 18.05 -1.08
C GLY A 317 -4.69 16.70 -0.42
N TRP A 318 -3.75 16.25 0.40
CA TRP A 318 -3.77 14.92 1.01
C TRP A 318 -4.62 14.80 2.29
N ALA A 319 -5.31 15.85 2.72
CA ALA A 319 -6.14 15.81 3.93
C ALA A 319 -7.15 14.65 3.89
N LYS A 320 -7.84 14.47 2.75
CA LYS A 320 -8.83 13.41 2.55
C LYS A 320 -8.22 12.00 2.50
N VAL A 321 -7.00 11.87 1.93
CA VAL A 321 -6.30 10.57 1.90
C VAL A 321 -5.85 10.19 3.31
N ARG A 322 -5.32 11.14 4.11
CA ARG A 322 -4.97 10.89 5.51
C ARG A 322 -6.19 10.46 6.33
N GLU A 323 -7.34 11.10 6.11
CA GLU A 323 -8.62 10.71 6.72
C GLU A 323 -8.98 9.27 6.35
N ALA A 324 -8.90 8.91 5.07
CA ALA A 324 -9.17 7.55 4.59
C ALA A 324 -8.16 6.52 5.17
N GLN A 325 -6.88 6.92 5.33
CA GLN A 325 -5.87 6.09 5.99
C GLN A 325 -6.20 5.85 7.46
N THR A 326 -6.71 6.87 8.16
CA THR A 326 -7.15 6.73 9.56
C THR A 326 -8.42 5.89 9.67
N GLN A 327 -9.41 6.11 8.80
CA GLN A 327 -10.65 5.34 8.79
C GLN A 327 -10.43 3.85 8.54
N ALA A 328 -9.43 3.49 7.72
CA ALA A 328 -9.09 2.10 7.42
C ALA A 328 -8.50 1.32 8.63
N LEU A 329 -8.27 1.97 9.78
CA LEU A 329 -7.93 1.31 11.04
C LEU A 329 -9.10 0.49 11.64
N ASP A 330 -10.29 0.55 11.04
CA ASP A 330 -11.40 -0.37 11.34
C ASP A 330 -11.10 -1.82 10.91
N LEU A 331 -10.10 -2.04 10.03
CA LEU A 331 -9.61 -3.38 9.70
C LEU A 331 -8.85 -4.00 10.89
N PRO A 332 -9.12 -5.26 11.26
CA PRO A 332 -8.39 -5.92 12.34
C PRO A 332 -6.91 -6.12 11.98
N HIS A 333 -6.05 -6.27 12.97
CA HIS A 333 -4.59 -6.48 12.83
C HIS A 333 -3.89 -5.41 11.98
N THR A 334 -4.33 -4.15 12.10
CA THR A 334 -3.75 -3.02 11.38
C THR A 334 -3.26 -1.92 12.33
N GLY A 335 -2.43 -1.03 11.82
CA GLY A 335 -1.92 0.12 12.56
C GLY A 335 -1.31 1.16 11.61
N MET A 336 -1.15 2.39 12.11
CA MET A 336 -0.77 3.52 11.28
C MET A 336 0.29 4.41 11.96
N ALA A 337 1.45 4.54 11.32
CA ALA A 337 2.47 5.49 11.73
C ALA A 337 2.12 6.90 11.24
N VAL A 338 1.80 7.82 12.16
CA VAL A 338 1.57 9.24 11.87
C VAL A 338 2.90 9.94 11.72
N ILE A 339 3.10 10.71 10.64
CA ILE A 339 4.36 11.37 10.31
C ILE A 339 4.21 12.82 9.82
N THR A 340 3.13 13.49 10.19
CA THR A 340 2.87 14.88 9.80
C THR A 340 3.83 15.88 10.42
N ASP A 341 4.67 15.46 11.36
CA ASP A 341 5.69 16.25 12.07
C ASP A 341 7.10 16.14 11.47
N ILE A 342 7.33 15.24 10.50
CA ILE A 342 8.65 14.96 9.94
C ILE A 342 8.70 15.08 8.40
N GLY A 343 7.68 15.65 7.79
CA GLY A 343 7.66 15.99 6.37
C GLY A 343 8.45 17.27 6.05
N ALA A 344 8.53 17.58 4.77
CA ALA A 344 9.18 18.77 4.25
C ALA A 344 8.32 19.46 3.19
N ALA A 345 8.18 20.78 3.26
CA ALA A 345 7.35 21.54 2.33
C ALA A 345 7.78 21.41 0.86
N ASN A 346 9.09 21.29 0.63
CA ASN A 346 9.69 21.31 -0.70
C ASN A 346 10.16 19.91 -1.18
N ASP A 347 10.02 18.88 -0.35
CA ASP A 347 10.43 17.52 -0.69
C ASP A 347 9.32 16.53 -0.32
N ILE A 348 8.80 15.83 -1.31
CA ILE A 348 7.77 14.78 -1.13
C ILE A 348 8.35 13.55 -0.40
N HIS A 349 9.67 13.46 -0.29
CA HIS A 349 10.39 12.34 0.32
C HIS A 349 11.07 12.76 1.64
N PRO A 350 10.36 12.74 2.78
CA PRO A 350 10.97 13.05 4.07
C PRO A 350 12.18 12.15 4.33
N ARG A 351 13.34 12.75 4.61
CA ARG A 351 14.59 12.01 4.80
C ARG A 351 14.69 11.28 6.14
N ASN A 352 13.90 11.68 7.13
CA ASN A 352 13.83 11.01 8.42
C ASN A 352 13.05 9.67 8.29
N LYS A 353 13.68 8.65 7.74
CA LYS A 353 13.11 7.30 7.63
C LYS A 353 13.26 6.50 8.92
N GLN A 354 14.14 6.94 9.82
CA GLN A 354 14.38 6.36 11.14
C GLN A 354 13.10 6.37 12.00
N ASP A 355 12.47 7.54 12.13
CA ASP A 355 11.24 7.66 12.92
C ASP A 355 10.06 6.95 12.25
N VAL A 356 10.00 6.94 10.91
CA VAL A 356 8.97 6.18 10.18
C VAL A 356 9.06 4.69 10.53
N GLY A 357 10.24 4.08 10.38
CA GLY A 357 10.46 2.67 10.69
C GLY A 357 10.20 2.34 12.17
N LYS A 358 10.67 3.20 13.09
CA LYS A 358 10.43 3.05 14.54
C LYS A 358 8.94 3.10 14.89
N ARG A 359 8.18 4.05 14.33
CA ARG A 359 6.73 4.18 14.59
C ARG A 359 5.93 3.00 14.03
N LEU A 360 6.31 2.45 12.86
CA LEU A 360 5.72 1.20 12.37
C LEU A 360 6.05 0.01 13.27
N ALA A 361 7.31 -0.11 13.71
CA ALA A 361 7.73 -1.19 14.61
C ALA A 361 7.03 -1.11 15.97
N GLN A 362 6.68 0.07 16.44
CA GLN A 362 5.96 0.28 17.70
C GLN A 362 4.56 -0.35 17.66
N TRP A 363 3.85 -0.22 16.52
CA TRP A 363 2.59 -0.92 16.27
C TRP A 363 2.78 -2.44 16.26
N ALA A 364 3.80 -2.93 15.55
CA ALA A 364 4.08 -4.37 15.50
C ALA A 364 4.40 -4.92 16.89
N LEU A 365 5.28 -4.26 17.65
CA LEU A 365 5.65 -4.67 18.99
C LEU A 365 4.45 -4.71 19.95
N HIS A 366 3.59 -3.69 19.90
CA HIS A 366 2.40 -3.63 20.74
C HIS A 366 1.34 -4.68 20.35
N GLN A 367 0.96 -4.71 19.05
CA GLN A 367 -0.21 -5.46 18.59
C GLN A 367 0.14 -6.90 18.19
N THR A 368 1.19 -7.10 17.38
CA THR A 368 1.59 -8.45 16.91
C THR A 368 2.37 -9.22 17.96
N TYR A 369 3.26 -8.53 18.70
CA TYR A 369 4.16 -9.18 19.66
C TYR A 369 3.76 -8.99 21.13
N GLY A 370 2.60 -8.40 21.38
CA GLY A 370 1.98 -8.33 22.71
C GLY A 370 2.70 -7.45 23.74
N LYS A 371 3.62 -6.56 23.32
CA LYS A 371 4.32 -5.62 24.23
C LYS A 371 3.37 -4.46 24.62
N LYS A 372 2.40 -4.73 25.49
CA LYS A 372 1.32 -3.82 25.84
C LYS A 372 1.78 -2.56 26.59
N ASP A 373 2.96 -2.57 27.17
CA ASP A 373 3.57 -1.38 27.82
C ASP A 373 3.99 -0.30 26.83
N LEU A 374 4.12 -0.63 25.55
CA LEU A 374 4.41 0.33 24.50
C LEU A 374 3.12 1.00 24.02
N VAL A 375 3.09 2.33 23.99
CA VAL A 375 2.02 3.09 23.34
C VAL A 375 2.25 3.07 21.82
N PRO A 376 1.35 2.50 21.01
CA PRO A 376 1.65 2.21 19.60
C PRO A 376 1.54 3.44 18.69
N SER A 377 0.78 4.46 19.09
CA SER A 377 0.45 5.64 18.28
C SER A 377 0.44 6.91 19.10
N GLY A 378 0.49 8.04 18.43
CA GLY A 378 0.01 9.31 18.98
C GLY A 378 -1.52 9.37 19.05
N PRO A 379 -2.08 10.46 19.59
CA PRO A 379 -3.51 10.62 19.78
C PRO A 379 -4.30 10.43 18.47
N LEU A 380 -5.28 9.55 18.49
CA LEU A 380 -6.28 9.35 17.44
C LEU A 380 -7.62 9.88 17.95
N TYR A 381 -8.26 10.78 17.18
CA TYR A 381 -9.58 11.31 17.54
C TYR A 381 -10.59 10.17 17.71
N ARG A 382 -11.31 10.18 18.84
CA ARG A 382 -12.36 9.21 19.18
C ARG A 382 -13.75 9.82 19.11
N ASP A 383 -14.01 10.85 19.90
CA ASP A 383 -15.33 11.50 19.99
C ASP A 383 -15.25 12.97 20.42
N GLN A 384 -16.38 13.66 20.30
CA GLN A 384 -16.54 15.05 20.77
C GLN A 384 -17.79 15.23 21.64
N LYS A 385 -17.73 16.22 22.54
CA LYS A 385 -18.86 16.71 23.33
C LYS A 385 -18.93 18.22 23.24
N ILE A 386 -20.12 18.76 22.88
CA ILE A 386 -20.35 20.20 22.89
C ILE A 386 -20.60 20.65 24.34
N GLU A 387 -19.86 21.64 24.80
CA GLU A 387 -19.92 22.22 26.15
C GLU A 387 -20.11 23.73 26.04
N GLY A 388 -21.37 24.16 25.86
CA GLY A 388 -21.71 25.58 25.64
C GLY A 388 -21.08 26.13 24.36
N ASN A 389 -20.19 27.09 24.49
CA ASN A 389 -19.48 27.71 23.38
C ASN A 389 -18.13 27.03 23.04
N ALA A 390 -17.91 25.81 23.52
CA ALA A 390 -16.71 25.04 23.28
C ALA A 390 -17.04 23.61 22.88
N ILE A 391 -16.07 22.90 22.28
CA ILE A 391 -16.12 21.47 21.99
C ILE A 391 -14.98 20.80 22.72
N ARG A 392 -15.28 19.78 23.52
CA ARG A 392 -14.32 18.88 24.14
C ARG A 392 -14.06 17.69 23.22
N LEU A 393 -12.79 17.39 22.97
CA LEU A 393 -12.32 16.29 22.11
C LEU A 393 -11.68 15.22 22.96
N SER A 394 -12.05 13.96 22.72
CA SER A 394 -11.46 12.78 23.34
C SER A 394 -10.63 11.98 22.33
N PHE A 395 -9.60 11.32 22.82
CA PHE A 395 -8.63 10.60 21.97
C PHE A 395 -8.32 9.21 22.52
N ASP A 396 -8.03 8.29 21.61
CA ASP A 396 -7.34 7.06 21.91
C ASP A 396 -5.82 7.27 21.86
N HIS A 397 -5.04 6.36 22.43
CA HIS A 397 -3.57 6.39 22.45
C HIS A 397 -2.95 7.65 23.09
N VAL A 398 -3.61 8.18 24.11
CA VAL A 398 -3.08 9.33 24.86
C VAL A 398 -1.84 9.00 25.69
N GLY A 399 -1.56 7.70 25.91
CA GLY A 399 -0.43 7.25 26.70
C GLY A 399 -0.40 7.82 28.10
N SER A 400 0.76 8.33 28.53
CA SER A 400 0.94 8.99 29.83
C SER A 400 0.41 10.44 29.89
N GLY A 401 -0.30 10.88 28.84
CA GLY A 401 -1.00 12.18 28.76
C GLY A 401 -0.67 12.94 27.48
N LEU A 402 -1.42 14.02 27.26
CA LEU A 402 -1.23 14.92 26.13
C LEU A 402 -0.18 16.00 26.44
N MET A 403 0.50 16.49 25.40
CA MET A 403 1.43 17.61 25.50
C MET A 403 1.45 18.46 24.22
N VAL A 404 1.86 19.72 24.38
CA VAL A 404 2.33 20.53 23.25
C VAL A 404 3.76 20.12 22.98
N GLY A 405 4.03 19.52 21.82
CA GLY A 405 5.33 18.98 21.48
C GLY A 405 6.04 19.74 20.35
N ARG A 406 7.36 19.56 20.27
CA ARG A 406 8.22 20.03 19.16
C ARG A 406 9.15 18.92 18.73
N LYS A 407 9.11 18.58 17.44
CA LYS A 407 9.97 17.59 16.80
C LYS A 407 10.99 18.27 15.92
N GLU A 408 12.28 17.93 16.10
CA GLU A 408 13.37 18.43 15.26
C GLU A 408 14.32 17.29 14.86
N GLY A 409 14.53 17.13 13.57
CA GLY A 409 15.40 16.10 13.01
C GLY A 409 15.16 14.72 13.62
N LEU A 410 16.21 14.07 14.11
CA LEU A 410 16.17 12.76 14.77
C LEU A 410 16.05 12.84 16.30
N THR A 411 16.10 14.05 16.89
CA THR A 411 15.96 14.19 18.35
C THR A 411 14.58 13.74 18.82
N PRO A 412 14.46 13.17 20.03
CA PRO A 412 13.14 12.88 20.62
C PRO A 412 12.27 14.15 20.67
N THR A 413 10.96 13.96 20.51
CA THR A 413 10.00 15.06 20.64
C THR A 413 10.09 15.67 22.03
N GLN A 414 10.19 17.00 22.12
CA GLN A 414 10.32 17.76 23.36
C GLN A 414 8.99 18.43 23.72
N GLU A 415 8.61 18.41 25.00
CA GLU A 415 7.48 19.18 25.51
C GLU A 415 7.80 20.68 25.49
N VAL A 416 6.88 21.48 24.99
CA VAL A 416 6.92 22.94 25.02
C VAL A 416 6.04 23.44 26.16
N LYS A 417 6.62 23.58 27.35
CA LYS A 417 5.89 24.06 28.54
C LYS A 417 5.27 25.45 28.32
N GLY A 418 3.98 25.58 28.60
CA GLY A 418 3.24 26.84 28.35
C GLY A 418 2.98 27.11 26.85
N GLY A 419 3.32 26.18 25.97
CA GLY A 419 3.06 26.31 24.54
C GLY A 419 1.57 26.28 24.20
N GLN A 420 1.19 26.94 23.11
CA GLN A 420 -0.17 26.93 22.59
C GLN A 420 -0.35 25.85 21.55
N LEU A 421 -1.47 25.12 21.57
CA LEU A 421 -1.87 24.22 20.52
C LEU A 421 -2.18 24.99 19.22
N LYS A 422 -1.79 24.43 18.09
CA LYS A 422 -1.93 25.02 16.77
C LYS A 422 -2.74 24.14 15.85
N HIS A 423 -3.21 24.71 14.73
CA HIS A 423 -3.96 24.02 13.67
C HIS A 423 -5.30 23.42 14.09
N PHE A 424 -5.94 23.96 15.13
CA PHE A 424 -7.34 23.70 15.44
C PHE A 424 -8.21 24.74 14.75
N ALA A 425 -9.27 24.29 14.10
CA ALA A 425 -10.33 25.11 13.54
C ALA A 425 -11.68 24.62 14.02
N ILE A 426 -12.63 25.55 14.25
CA ILE A 426 -13.97 25.28 14.76
C ILE A 426 -15.01 25.95 13.86
N ALA A 427 -16.20 25.37 13.75
CA ALA A 427 -17.26 25.91 12.91
C ALA A 427 -18.65 25.80 13.55
N ASP A 428 -19.55 26.70 13.13
CA ASP A 428 -20.99 26.63 13.34
C ASP A 428 -21.71 25.72 12.35
N ARG A 429 -23.04 25.67 12.40
CA ARG A 429 -23.89 24.86 11.50
C ARG A 429 -23.88 25.35 10.06
N GLU A 430 -23.61 26.62 9.83
CA GLU A 430 -23.51 27.27 8.53
C GLU A 430 -22.15 27.04 7.86
N MET A 431 -21.27 26.24 8.50
CA MET A 431 -19.91 25.92 8.06
C MET A 431 -18.96 27.14 8.02
N ASN A 432 -19.21 28.14 8.86
CA ASN A 432 -18.29 29.26 9.04
C ASN A 432 -17.10 28.80 9.89
N TRP A 433 -15.96 28.58 9.24
CA TRP A 433 -14.75 28.08 9.89
C TRP A 433 -13.87 29.22 10.39
N HIS A 434 -13.43 29.11 11.66
CA HIS A 434 -12.49 30.02 12.29
C HIS A 434 -11.35 29.24 12.93
N TRP A 435 -10.15 29.85 12.98
CA TRP A 435 -9.06 29.32 13.79
C TRP A 435 -9.46 29.39 15.27
N ALA A 436 -9.18 28.33 16.01
CA ALA A 436 -9.64 28.17 17.36
C ALA A 436 -8.49 28.19 18.38
N GLN A 437 -8.81 28.65 19.58
CA GLN A 437 -8.00 28.38 20.75
C GLN A 437 -8.29 26.96 21.24
N ALA A 438 -7.21 26.20 21.49
CA ALA A 438 -7.29 24.83 21.98
C ALA A 438 -6.42 24.70 23.23
N THR A 439 -6.96 24.04 24.25
CA THR A 439 -6.29 23.87 25.55
C THR A 439 -6.35 22.41 25.97
N ILE A 440 -5.22 21.84 26.38
CA ILE A 440 -5.16 20.50 26.96
C ILE A 440 -5.80 20.57 28.37
N ASP A 441 -6.77 19.69 28.60
CA ASP A 441 -7.44 19.52 29.91
C ASP A 441 -7.46 18.02 30.25
N GLY A 442 -6.49 17.60 31.05
CA GLY A 442 -6.20 16.18 31.29
C GLY A 442 -5.85 15.43 29.99
N ASN A 443 -6.62 14.39 29.66
CA ASN A 443 -6.49 13.60 28.46
C ASN A 443 -7.44 14.02 27.32
N THR A 444 -7.95 15.27 27.40
CA THR A 444 -8.86 15.85 26.40
C THR A 444 -8.31 17.19 25.90
N VAL A 445 -8.88 17.70 24.81
CA VAL A 445 -8.62 19.05 24.31
C VAL A 445 -9.92 19.82 24.23
N LEU A 446 -9.98 20.99 24.88
CA LEU A 446 -11.10 21.92 24.81
C LEU A 446 -10.83 22.97 23.73
N VAL A 447 -11.74 23.09 22.76
CA VAL A 447 -11.60 23.96 21.58
C VAL A 447 -12.71 25.00 21.55
N ARG A 448 -12.36 26.29 21.35
CA ARG A 448 -13.31 27.39 21.27
C ARG A 448 -12.80 28.53 20.40
N ALA A 449 -13.73 29.34 19.87
CA ALA A 449 -13.44 30.62 19.22
C ALA A 449 -14.56 31.62 19.58
N ASN A 450 -14.22 32.88 19.81
CA ASN A 450 -15.20 33.92 20.14
C ASN A 450 -16.18 34.17 18.97
N GLU A 451 -15.71 33.99 17.75
CA GLU A 451 -16.48 34.16 16.51
C GLU A 451 -17.50 33.03 16.30
N VAL A 452 -17.42 31.92 17.06
CA VAL A 452 -18.29 30.75 16.92
C VAL A 452 -18.95 30.43 18.26
N PRO A 453 -19.98 31.18 18.68
CA PRO A 453 -20.64 30.99 19.96
C PRO A 453 -21.43 29.68 20.08
N ASN A 454 -21.84 29.09 18.96
CA ASN A 454 -22.57 27.82 18.87
C ASN A 454 -21.82 26.82 18.01
N PRO A 455 -20.69 26.28 18.46
CA PRO A 455 -19.86 25.39 17.64
C PRO A 455 -20.49 24.00 17.51
N VAL A 456 -20.28 23.39 16.35
CA VAL A 456 -20.75 22.02 16.06
C VAL A 456 -19.66 21.09 15.50
N ALA A 457 -18.56 21.65 14.99
CA ALA A 457 -17.51 20.88 14.36
C ALA A 457 -16.10 21.42 14.63
N VAL A 458 -15.12 20.53 14.70
CA VAL A 458 -13.70 20.84 14.85
C VAL A 458 -12.89 20.10 13.79
N ARG A 459 -11.84 20.75 13.30
CA ARG A 459 -10.78 20.12 12.48
C ARG A 459 -9.43 20.38 13.12
N TYR A 460 -8.55 19.37 13.07
CA TYR A 460 -7.18 19.50 13.51
C TYR A 460 -6.24 19.08 12.38
N ALA A 461 -5.31 19.96 12.00
CA ALA A 461 -4.28 19.69 11.00
C ALA A 461 -4.84 19.14 9.67
N TYR A 462 -6.10 19.43 9.36
CA TYR A 462 -6.83 18.89 8.20
C TYR A 462 -6.50 19.65 6.90
N ALA A 463 -5.23 19.61 6.50
CA ALA A 463 -4.69 20.33 5.35
C ALA A 463 -3.58 19.53 4.66
N MET A 464 -3.17 19.91 3.44
CA MET A 464 -2.04 19.33 2.73
C MET A 464 -0.75 19.42 3.54
N ASN A 465 -0.44 20.63 4.05
CA ASN A 465 0.73 20.89 4.88
C ASN A 465 0.32 21.56 6.19
N PRO A 466 0.04 20.80 7.25
CA PRO A 466 -0.20 21.35 8.57
C PRO A 466 1.12 21.59 9.34
N ALA A 467 2.09 22.25 8.69
CA ALA A 467 3.38 22.54 9.31
C ALA A 467 3.23 23.27 10.64
N GLY A 468 3.82 22.71 11.71
CA GLY A 468 3.69 23.24 13.06
C GLY A 468 2.50 22.71 13.86
N ALA A 469 1.75 21.75 13.35
CA ALA A 469 0.81 20.96 14.15
C ALA A 469 1.57 20.30 15.31
N ASN A 470 1.08 20.45 16.54
CA ASN A 470 1.90 20.25 17.73
C ASN A 470 1.19 19.54 18.90
N LEU A 471 0.09 18.85 18.64
CA LEU A 471 -0.51 17.95 19.62
C LEU A 471 0.21 16.60 19.59
N TYR A 472 0.71 16.16 20.74
CA TYR A 472 1.41 14.89 20.93
C TYR A 472 0.93 14.20 22.20
N ASN A 473 1.20 12.90 22.32
CA ASN A 473 1.25 12.28 23.64
C ASN A 473 2.66 12.45 24.28
N ARG A 474 2.79 12.15 25.57
CA ARG A 474 4.07 12.30 26.29
C ARG A 474 5.14 11.28 25.85
N GLU A 475 4.76 10.23 25.13
CA GLU A 475 5.67 9.31 24.45
C GLU A 475 6.31 9.93 23.19
N GLY A 476 5.89 11.16 22.84
CA GLY A 476 6.47 11.93 21.74
C GLY A 476 5.90 11.58 20.36
N LEU A 477 4.75 10.92 20.32
CA LEU A 477 4.08 10.55 19.07
C LEU A 477 3.02 11.59 18.69
N PRO A 478 3.00 12.09 17.44
CA PRO A 478 2.09 13.15 16.98
C PRO A 478 0.66 12.65 16.82
N ALA A 479 -0.31 13.53 17.09
CA ALA A 479 -1.71 13.29 16.82
C ALA A 479 -1.96 13.22 15.30
N SER A 480 -2.81 12.26 14.89
CA SER A 480 -3.30 12.19 13.51
C SER A 480 -4.17 13.40 13.18
N PRO A 481 -4.06 13.99 11.98
CA PRO A 481 -5.05 14.93 11.48
C PRO A 481 -6.45 14.32 11.47
N PHE A 482 -7.46 15.13 11.82
CA PHE A 482 -8.84 14.67 11.84
C PHE A 482 -9.83 15.79 11.56
N ARG A 483 -11.06 15.40 11.30
CA ARG A 483 -12.26 16.24 11.36
C ARG A 483 -13.37 15.51 12.12
N THR A 484 -14.22 16.27 12.79
CA THR A 484 -15.37 15.73 13.53
C THR A 484 -16.67 15.78 12.70
N ASP A 485 -16.66 16.57 11.64
CA ASP A 485 -17.79 16.72 10.72
C ASP A 485 -17.81 15.64 9.64
N THR A 486 -18.99 15.40 9.10
CA THR A 486 -19.21 14.55 7.93
C THR A 486 -19.60 15.37 6.70
N TRP A 487 -19.44 16.69 6.75
CA TRP A 487 -19.89 17.57 5.70
C TRP A 487 -19.14 17.29 4.40
N ARG A 488 -19.92 17.07 3.37
CA ARG A 488 -19.40 17.19 2.02
C ARG A 488 -19.12 18.66 1.78
N GLY A 489 -18.05 19.02 1.07
CA GLY A 489 -17.76 20.41 0.73
C GLY A 489 -18.95 21.07 0.01
N PRO A 490 -18.98 22.42 -0.14
CA PRO A 490 -20.05 23.08 -0.83
C PRO A 490 -20.26 22.50 -2.21
N THR A 491 -21.52 22.19 -2.55
CA THR A 491 -21.91 21.64 -3.85
C THR A 491 -22.25 22.76 -4.82
N GLU A 492 -22.10 22.50 -6.11
CA GLU A 492 -22.48 23.40 -7.18
C GLU A 492 -23.09 22.62 -8.33
N GLN A 493 -24.24 23.09 -8.84
CA GLN A 493 -24.82 22.58 -10.06
C GLN A 493 -23.93 23.02 -11.23
N LEU A 494 -23.25 22.08 -11.88
CA LEU A 494 -22.41 22.39 -13.03
C LEU A 494 -23.27 22.68 -14.25
N LYS A 495 -22.88 23.72 -14.97
CA LYS A 495 -23.56 24.09 -16.21
C LYS A 495 -23.28 23.08 -17.32
N TRP A 496 -24.34 22.52 -17.92
CA TRP A 496 -24.24 21.75 -19.15
C TRP A 496 -23.89 22.68 -20.31
N ILE A 497 -22.89 22.34 -21.11
CA ILE A 497 -22.46 23.06 -22.30
C ILE A 497 -22.63 22.12 -23.49
N PRO A 498 -23.66 22.32 -24.35
CA PRO A 498 -23.90 21.47 -25.52
C PRO A 498 -22.73 21.53 -26.51
N LEU A 499 -22.44 20.40 -27.15
CA LEU A 499 -21.37 20.27 -28.14
C LEU A 499 -21.81 19.29 -29.23
N THR A 500 -21.93 19.75 -30.46
CA THR A 500 -22.37 18.94 -31.61
C THR A 500 -21.23 18.49 -32.51
N LYS A 501 -20.10 19.18 -32.45
CA LYS A 501 -18.85 18.86 -33.20
C LYS A 501 -17.63 19.31 -32.40
N GLY A 502 -16.50 18.64 -32.61
CA GLY A 502 -15.21 18.98 -31.98
C GLY A 502 -15.07 18.43 -30.56
N SER A 503 -14.19 19.03 -29.77
CA SER A 503 -13.87 18.63 -28.41
C SER A 503 -13.87 19.86 -27.48
N PRO A 504 -14.15 19.66 -26.18
CA PRO A 504 -13.95 20.70 -25.18
C PRO A 504 -12.47 21.13 -25.10
N PRO A 505 -12.19 22.27 -24.45
CA PRO A 505 -10.81 22.63 -24.10
C PRO A 505 -10.11 21.53 -23.27
N SER A 506 -8.78 21.51 -23.35
CA SER A 506 -7.99 20.68 -22.44
C SER A 506 -8.16 21.14 -20.99
N SER A 507 -8.15 20.19 -20.06
CA SER A 507 -8.15 20.49 -18.63
C SER A 507 -6.89 21.26 -18.23
N ILE A 508 -7.01 22.05 -17.16
CA ILE A 508 -5.89 22.79 -16.57
C ILE A 508 -5.70 22.26 -15.14
N PRO A 509 -4.46 22.13 -14.64
CA PRO A 509 -4.22 21.72 -13.26
C PRO A 509 -4.98 22.57 -12.24
N GLY A 510 -5.61 21.93 -11.26
CA GLY A 510 -6.42 22.60 -10.25
C GLY A 510 -6.45 21.81 -8.93
N SER A 511 -7.18 22.32 -7.94
CA SER A 511 -7.39 21.69 -6.64
C SER A 511 -8.25 20.42 -6.81
N GLY A 512 -8.00 19.39 -5.97
CA GLY A 512 -8.81 18.17 -5.95
C GLY A 512 -10.28 18.48 -5.61
N THR A 513 -11.20 17.90 -6.37
CA THR A 513 -12.65 17.99 -6.16
C THR A 513 -13.33 16.69 -6.60
N GLU A 514 -14.63 16.63 -6.49
CA GLU A 514 -15.46 15.49 -6.87
C GLU A 514 -16.60 15.98 -7.76
N VAL A 515 -17.05 15.17 -8.69
CA VAL A 515 -18.23 15.46 -9.51
C VAL A 515 -19.12 14.23 -9.62
N SER A 516 -20.42 14.44 -9.40
CA SER A 516 -21.45 13.41 -9.54
C SER A 516 -22.19 13.63 -10.86
N PHE A 517 -22.04 12.72 -11.82
CA PHE A 517 -22.70 12.75 -13.11
C PHE A 517 -23.96 11.90 -13.07
N THR A 518 -25.10 12.47 -13.44
CA THR A 518 -26.36 11.74 -13.58
C THR A 518 -26.81 11.75 -15.03
N ASN A 519 -27.04 10.59 -15.63
CA ASN A 519 -27.52 10.45 -16.98
C ASN A 519 -29.07 10.50 -17.01
N LYS A 520 -29.66 11.56 -17.56
CA LYS A 520 -31.12 11.68 -17.78
C LYS A 520 -31.54 11.30 -19.19
N ARG A 521 -30.59 10.94 -20.07
CA ARG A 521 -30.90 10.49 -21.43
C ARG A 521 -31.46 9.07 -21.43
N PRO A 522 -32.27 8.70 -22.43
CA PRO A 522 -32.77 7.33 -22.57
C PRO A 522 -31.72 6.32 -23.09
N GLU A 523 -30.56 6.80 -23.53
CA GLU A 523 -29.45 5.99 -24.02
C GLU A 523 -28.23 6.03 -23.07
N THR A 524 -27.37 5.02 -23.21
CA THR A 524 -26.06 5.00 -22.51
C THR A 524 -25.15 6.11 -23.04
N VAL A 525 -24.52 6.84 -22.13
CA VAL A 525 -23.53 7.88 -22.45
C VAL A 525 -22.15 7.50 -21.90
N HIS A 526 -21.10 8.03 -22.50
CA HIS A 526 -19.74 7.85 -22.05
C HIS A 526 -19.16 9.15 -21.51
N LEU A 527 -18.43 9.05 -20.38
CA LEU A 527 -17.72 10.15 -19.75
C LEU A 527 -16.24 10.07 -20.05
N SER A 528 -15.67 11.12 -20.59
CA SER A 528 -14.24 11.22 -20.87
C SER A 528 -13.66 12.51 -20.30
N TRP A 529 -12.55 12.38 -19.59
CA TRP A 529 -11.76 13.52 -19.13
C TRP A 529 -10.86 14.04 -20.26
N MET A 530 -10.82 15.37 -20.43
CA MET A 530 -9.93 16.04 -21.37
C MET A 530 -8.54 16.20 -20.76
N ALA A 531 -7.53 15.55 -21.34
CA ALA A 531 -6.17 15.56 -20.81
C ALA A 531 -5.49 16.94 -20.90
N TYR A 532 -4.50 17.21 -20.05
CA TYR A 532 -3.77 18.48 -20.01
C TYR A 532 -3.04 18.85 -21.31
N GLY A 533 -2.58 17.85 -22.06
CA GLY A 533 -1.87 18.03 -23.33
C GLY A 533 -2.72 17.82 -24.57
N GLY A 534 -4.05 17.73 -24.42
CA GLY A 534 -4.97 17.37 -25.51
C GLY A 534 -5.34 15.88 -25.49
N GLY A 535 -6.35 15.51 -26.28
CA GLY A 535 -6.95 14.18 -26.27
C GLY A 535 -7.90 13.95 -25.10
N SER A 536 -8.56 12.78 -25.09
CA SER A 536 -9.50 12.42 -24.03
C SER A 536 -9.25 11.01 -23.51
N LYS A 537 -9.56 10.79 -22.23
CA LYS A 537 -9.50 9.46 -21.59
C LYS A 537 -10.89 9.13 -21.04
N ARG A 538 -11.45 7.99 -21.48
CA ARG A 538 -12.73 7.48 -20.96
C ARG A 538 -12.57 6.97 -19.54
N TYR A 539 -13.52 7.34 -18.68
CA TYR A 539 -13.57 6.94 -17.27
C TYR A 539 -14.80 6.10 -16.93
N ALA A 540 -15.95 6.40 -17.52
CA ALA A 540 -17.18 5.68 -17.21
C ALA A 540 -18.13 5.62 -18.41
N SER A 541 -19.06 4.64 -18.35
CA SER A 541 -20.25 4.54 -19.21
C SER A 541 -21.47 4.50 -18.28
N LEU A 542 -22.43 5.38 -18.51
CA LEU A 542 -23.62 5.52 -17.68
C LEU A 542 -24.86 5.08 -18.45
N ALA A 543 -25.53 4.06 -17.96
CA ALA A 543 -26.85 3.66 -18.44
C ALA A 543 -27.91 4.76 -18.17
N PRO A 544 -29.08 4.72 -18.80
CA PRO A 544 -30.19 5.61 -18.48
C PRO A 544 -30.49 5.65 -16.98
N GLY A 545 -30.62 6.84 -16.40
CA GLY A 545 -30.88 7.07 -14.98
C GLY A 545 -29.70 6.83 -14.04
N ALA A 546 -28.59 6.26 -14.51
CA ALA A 546 -27.43 5.94 -13.68
C ALA A 546 -26.69 7.19 -13.22
N THR A 547 -26.10 7.11 -12.02
CA THR A 547 -25.22 8.13 -11.46
C THR A 547 -23.82 7.57 -11.26
N HIS A 548 -22.79 8.34 -11.60
CA HIS A 548 -21.38 8.01 -11.38
C HIS A 548 -20.68 9.18 -10.68
N THR A 549 -20.01 8.89 -9.58
CA THR A 549 -19.20 9.89 -8.86
C THR A 549 -17.73 9.70 -9.20
N GLN A 550 -17.09 10.80 -9.63
CA GLN A 550 -15.71 10.82 -10.08
C GLN A 550 -14.88 11.84 -9.30
N THR A 551 -13.79 11.39 -8.69
CA THR A 551 -12.76 12.29 -8.17
C THR A 551 -12.01 12.93 -9.32
N THR A 552 -11.86 14.24 -9.28
CA THR A 552 -11.28 15.04 -10.35
C THR A 552 -10.56 16.27 -9.78
N PHE A 553 -10.28 17.26 -10.62
CA PHE A 553 -9.67 18.52 -10.23
C PHE A 553 -10.56 19.69 -10.66
N SER A 554 -10.49 20.80 -9.96
CA SER A 554 -11.08 22.06 -10.45
C SER A 554 -10.46 22.42 -11.80
N LYS A 555 -11.24 23.08 -12.66
CA LYS A 555 -10.84 23.43 -14.04
C LYS A 555 -10.63 22.22 -14.98
N ALA A 556 -11.11 21.03 -14.59
CA ALA A 556 -11.17 19.88 -15.49
C ALA A 556 -12.39 20.01 -16.42
N TYR A 557 -12.22 19.52 -17.65
CA TYR A 557 -13.29 19.43 -18.65
C TYR A 557 -13.67 17.97 -18.85
N TRP A 558 -14.97 17.68 -18.80
CA TRP A 558 -15.54 16.36 -18.91
C TRP A 558 -16.46 16.27 -20.11
N LEU A 559 -15.99 15.62 -21.17
CA LEU A 559 -16.74 15.36 -22.39
C LEU A 559 -17.75 14.24 -22.16
N VAL A 560 -18.96 14.43 -22.62
CA VAL A 560 -20.01 13.42 -22.69
C VAL A 560 -20.28 13.08 -24.17
N THR A 561 -20.23 11.80 -24.50
CA THR A 561 -20.53 11.28 -25.83
C THR A 561 -21.66 10.27 -25.79
N ASP A 562 -22.32 10.04 -26.93
CA ASP A 562 -23.23 8.91 -27.09
C ASP A 562 -22.47 7.56 -27.17
N SER A 563 -23.20 6.45 -27.34
CA SER A 563 -22.65 5.11 -27.47
C SER A 563 -21.77 4.91 -28.72
N LYS A 564 -21.92 5.76 -29.73
CA LYS A 564 -21.13 5.75 -30.98
C LYS A 564 -19.92 6.68 -30.93
N GLY A 565 -19.74 7.42 -29.82
CA GLY A 565 -18.65 8.36 -29.63
C GLY A 565 -18.91 9.78 -30.15
N ALA A 566 -20.12 10.07 -30.62
CA ALA A 566 -20.48 11.44 -31.06
C ALA A 566 -20.62 12.37 -29.83
N PRO A 567 -20.05 13.59 -29.85
CA PRO A 567 -20.11 14.51 -28.73
C PRO A 567 -21.54 15.03 -28.52
N LEU A 568 -21.97 15.05 -27.25
CA LEU A 568 -23.27 15.56 -26.81
C LEU A 568 -23.14 16.89 -26.08
N GLY A 569 -22.07 17.04 -25.31
CA GLY A 569 -21.79 18.21 -24.51
C GLY A 569 -20.68 17.95 -23.49
N TYR A 570 -20.46 18.92 -22.62
CA TYR A 570 -19.45 18.80 -21.60
C TYR A 570 -19.76 19.61 -20.34
N PHE A 571 -19.02 19.30 -19.26
CA PHE A 571 -19.00 20.07 -18.01
C PHE A 571 -17.60 20.60 -17.72
N LYS A 572 -17.54 21.76 -17.05
CA LYS A 572 -16.32 22.30 -16.46
C LYS A 572 -16.44 22.24 -14.94
N THR A 573 -15.48 21.62 -14.26
CA THR A 573 -15.47 21.52 -12.80
C THR A 573 -14.93 22.79 -12.14
N THR A 574 -15.37 23.04 -10.91
CA THR A 574 -14.92 24.13 -10.04
C THR A 574 -14.21 23.57 -8.79
N GLU A 575 -13.90 24.41 -7.82
CA GLU A 575 -13.35 23.98 -6.52
C GLU A 575 -14.43 23.32 -5.62
N LYS A 576 -15.72 23.48 -5.96
CA LYS A 576 -16.84 22.86 -5.24
C LYS A 576 -17.13 21.46 -5.77
N ILE A 577 -17.83 20.66 -4.98
CA ILE A 577 -18.33 19.36 -5.43
C ILE A 577 -19.36 19.59 -6.54
N GLY A 578 -19.08 19.08 -7.73
CA GLY A 578 -19.92 19.27 -8.89
C GLY A 578 -21.12 18.33 -8.91
N ILE A 579 -22.30 18.86 -9.17
CA ILE A 579 -23.48 18.08 -9.56
C ILE A 579 -23.69 18.30 -11.05
N ALA A 580 -23.44 17.27 -11.84
CA ALA A 580 -23.48 17.30 -13.30
C ALA A 580 -24.66 16.47 -13.81
N VAL A 581 -25.74 17.11 -14.22
CA VAL A 581 -26.91 16.44 -14.80
C VAL A 581 -26.82 16.53 -16.33
N ILE A 582 -26.68 15.37 -16.98
CA ILE A 582 -26.71 15.22 -18.43
C ILE A 582 -28.19 15.29 -18.84
N PRO A 583 -28.62 16.31 -19.59
CA PRO A 583 -30.03 16.51 -19.87
C PRO A 583 -30.59 15.46 -20.84
N GLU A 584 -31.91 15.27 -20.85
CA GLU A 584 -32.61 14.31 -21.71
C GLU A 584 -32.37 14.57 -23.20
N ARG A 585 -32.22 15.83 -23.58
CA ARG A 585 -31.90 16.30 -24.97
C ARG A 585 -30.87 17.41 -24.95
#